data_3e8b67393b47de46bab8b4784e6b05a6
#
_entry.id   3e8b67393b47de46bab8b4784e6b05a6
#
_cell.length_a   1.000
_cell.length_b   1.000
_cell.length_c   1.000
_cell.angle_alpha   90.00
_cell.angle_beta   90.00
_cell.angle_gamma   90.00
#
_symmetry.space_group_name_H-M   'P 1'
#
loop_
_entity.id
_entity.type
_entity.pdbx_description
1 polymer ?
#
loop_
_entity_poly.entity_id
_entity_poly.type
_entity_poly.pdbx_seq_one_letter_code
_entity_poly.pdbx_strand_id
1 'polypeptide(L)'
;GIELKALQPPPYGSELAKNIRKNEPLRMLDSFLVAGIIEARSHERLSILALNAKDNSSRDLYNSLLESEARHFGIYWKLAQSKFDKDETIKRLKELVKKEEEILSNTFPKPRVHS
;
A
#
# COMPACT_ATOMS: atom_id res chain seq x y z
N GLY A 1 -11.93 -13.99 -12.97
CA GLY A 1 -11.83 -12.97 -11.97
C GLY A 1 -10.55 -12.16 -12.08
N ILE A 2 -10.54 -11.09 -11.40
CA ILE A 2 -9.38 -10.19 -11.41
C ILE A 2 -8.39 -10.66 -10.37
N GLU A 3 -7.16 -10.81 -10.79
CA GLU A 3 -6.09 -11.13 -9.86
C GLU A 3 -5.56 -9.83 -9.27
N LEU A 4 -5.77 -9.63 -7.99
CA LEU A 4 -5.30 -8.44 -7.31
C LEU A 4 -3.78 -8.29 -7.40
N LYS A 5 -3.08 -9.39 -7.51
CA LYS A 5 -1.62 -9.38 -7.67
C LYS A 5 -1.17 -8.62 -8.91
N ALA A 6 -2.00 -8.58 -9.96
CA ALA A 6 -1.67 -7.85 -11.18
C ALA A 6 -1.71 -6.34 -10.99
N LEU A 7 -2.26 -5.85 -9.88
CA LEU A 7 -2.35 -4.43 -9.59
C LEU A 7 -1.06 -3.86 -9.01
N GLN A 8 -0.11 -4.71 -8.67
CA GLN A 8 1.17 -4.31 -8.08
C GLN A 8 2.32 -4.96 -8.83
N PRO A 9 3.48 -4.28 -8.93
CA PRO A 9 4.65 -4.89 -9.54
C PRO A 9 5.08 -6.12 -8.73
N PRO A 10 5.56 -7.19 -9.39
CA PRO A 10 5.92 -8.44 -8.70
C PRO A 10 6.82 -8.29 -7.48
N PRO A 11 7.89 -7.47 -7.49
CA PRO A 11 8.75 -7.36 -6.32
C PRO A 11 8.30 -6.33 -5.28
N TYR A 12 7.21 -5.61 -5.53
CA TYR A 12 6.81 -4.46 -4.69
C TYR A 12 6.66 -4.82 -3.22
N GLY A 13 5.82 -5.78 -2.91
CA GLY A 13 5.54 -6.15 -1.52
C GLY A 13 6.76 -6.66 -0.79
N SER A 14 7.53 -7.55 -1.43
CA SER A 14 8.71 -8.11 -0.81
C SER A 14 9.82 -7.05 -0.63
N GLU A 15 9.98 -6.15 -1.60
CA GLU A 15 10.97 -5.08 -1.48
C GLU A 15 10.62 -4.12 -0.34
N LEU A 16 9.34 -3.76 -0.21
CA LEU A 16 8.91 -2.90 0.88
C LEU A 16 9.09 -3.61 2.22
N ALA A 17 8.77 -4.89 2.29
CA ALA A 17 8.90 -5.68 3.51
C ALA A 17 10.35 -5.82 3.99
N LYS A 18 11.33 -5.69 3.10
CA LYS A 18 12.74 -5.71 3.50
C LYS A 18 13.10 -4.56 4.43
N ASN A 19 12.30 -3.52 4.48
CA ASN A 19 12.53 -2.36 5.34
C ASN A 19 11.98 -2.55 6.74
N ILE A 20 11.30 -3.66 7.01
CA ILE A 20 10.79 -3.97 8.34
C ILE A 20 11.95 -4.28 9.25
N ARG A 21 12.07 -3.53 10.35
CA ARG A 21 13.14 -3.75 11.32
C ARG A 21 12.91 -5.11 11.99
N LYS A 22 13.99 -5.78 12.36
CA LYS A 22 13.93 -7.18 12.79
C LYS A 22 13.61 -7.39 14.25
N ASN A 23 13.87 -6.39 15.09
CA ASN A 23 13.71 -6.53 16.53
C ASN A 23 12.44 -5.86 17.03
N GLU A 24 11.76 -6.53 17.97
CA GLU A 24 10.61 -5.94 18.63
C GLU A 24 11.04 -4.83 19.59
N PRO A 25 10.23 -3.80 19.83
CA PRO A 25 8.86 -3.63 19.29
C PRO A 25 8.81 -2.98 17.90
N LEU A 26 9.96 -2.64 17.35
CA LEU A 26 10.03 -1.93 16.07
C LEU A 26 9.52 -2.76 14.90
N ARG A 27 9.70 -4.09 14.96
CA ARG A 27 9.20 -4.97 13.92
C ARG A 27 7.67 -4.92 13.84
N MET A 28 7.00 -4.91 14.98
CA MET A 28 5.55 -4.83 15.01
C MET A 28 5.04 -3.51 14.39
N LEU A 29 5.66 -2.40 14.77
CA LEU A 29 5.29 -1.10 14.20
C LEU A 29 5.46 -1.09 12.69
N ASP A 30 6.63 -1.50 12.22
CA ASP A 30 6.92 -1.52 10.79
C ASP A 30 5.98 -2.45 10.03
N SER A 31 5.65 -3.59 10.63
CA SER A 31 4.73 -4.55 9.99
C SER A 31 3.34 -3.95 9.79
N PHE A 32 2.81 -3.23 10.79
CA PHE A 32 1.54 -2.55 10.65
C PHE A 32 1.60 -1.47 9.58
N LEU A 33 2.66 -0.67 9.57
CA LEU A 33 2.80 0.43 8.63
C LEU A 33 2.98 -0.07 7.19
N VAL A 34 3.80 -1.09 7.00
CA VAL A 34 4.00 -1.67 5.66
C VAL A 34 2.71 -2.27 5.14
N ALA A 35 1.99 -3.02 5.98
CA ALA A 35 0.69 -3.58 5.59
C ALA A 35 -0.29 -2.47 5.21
N GLY A 36 -0.33 -1.39 5.98
CA GLY A 36 -1.18 -0.24 5.70
C GLY A 36 -0.84 0.43 4.38
N ILE A 37 0.44 0.59 4.10
CA ILE A 37 0.90 1.20 2.84
C ILE A 37 0.47 0.34 1.65
N ILE A 38 0.65 -0.98 1.75
CA ILE A 38 0.28 -1.90 0.67
C ILE A 38 -1.23 -1.82 0.41
N GLU A 39 -2.04 -1.81 1.47
CA GLU A 39 -3.50 -1.70 1.33
C GLU A 39 -3.90 -0.36 0.73
N ALA A 40 -3.23 0.72 1.10
CA ALA A 40 -3.51 2.04 0.54
C ALA A 40 -3.22 2.09 -0.95
N ARG A 41 -2.15 1.45 -1.40
CA ARG A 41 -1.82 1.37 -2.82
C ARG A 41 -2.84 0.54 -3.59
N SER A 42 -3.26 -0.57 -3.02
CA SER A 42 -4.30 -1.40 -3.65
C SER A 42 -5.59 -0.62 -3.80
N HIS A 43 -5.97 0.14 -2.78
CA HIS A 43 -7.16 0.99 -2.81
C HIS A 43 -7.08 2.00 -3.96
N GLU A 44 -5.95 2.66 -4.09
CA GLU A 44 -5.72 3.65 -5.14
C GLU A 44 -5.87 3.04 -6.54
N ARG A 45 -5.27 1.87 -6.77
CA ARG A 45 -5.35 1.19 -8.05
C ARG A 45 -6.77 0.71 -8.36
N LEU A 46 -7.46 0.18 -7.36
CA LEU A 46 -8.85 -0.23 -7.52
C LEU A 46 -9.76 0.94 -7.83
N SER A 47 -9.48 2.12 -7.24
CA SER A 47 -10.24 3.33 -7.55
C SER A 47 -10.13 3.69 -9.02
N ILE A 48 -8.93 3.60 -9.57
CA ILE A 48 -8.71 3.89 -10.98
C ILE A 48 -9.44 2.89 -11.86
N LEU A 49 -9.39 1.61 -11.51
CA LEU A 49 -10.09 0.56 -12.25
C LEU A 49 -11.61 0.78 -12.22
N ALA A 50 -12.15 1.16 -11.06
CA ALA A 50 -13.58 1.43 -10.94
C ALA A 50 -14.02 2.60 -11.82
N LEU A 51 -13.21 3.66 -11.85
CA LEU A 51 -13.51 4.83 -12.66
C LEU A 51 -13.48 4.53 -14.16
N ASN A 52 -12.67 3.58 -14.58
CA ASN A 52 -12.49 3.23 -15.98
C ASN A 52 -13.22 1.96 -16.39
N ALA A 53 -14.01 1.36 -15.50
CA ALA A 53 -14.76 0.15 -15.82
C ALA A 53 -15.86 0.47 -16.84
N LYS A 54 -15.95 -0.36 -17.87
CA LYS A 54 -16.89 -0.13 -18.97
C LYS A 54 -18.27 -0.74 -18.69
N ASP A 55 -18.36 -1.73 -17.84
CA ASP A 55 -19.64 -2.35 -17.51
C ASP A 55 -19.94 -2.24 -16.02
N ASN A 56 -21.21 -2.34 -15.68
CA ASN A 56 -21.66 -2.19 -14.30
C ASN A 56 -21.18 -3.31 -13.39
N SER A 57 -21.09 -4.51 -13.92
CA SER A 57 -20.66 -5.67 -13.16
C SER A 57 -19.22 -5.51 -12.67
N SER A 58 -18.32 -5.09 -13.54
CA SER A 58 -16.93 -4.84 -13.18
C SER A 58 -16.81 -3.69 -12.20
N ARG A 59 -17.57 -2.62 -12.42
CA ARG A 59 -17.58 -1.46 -11.53
C ARG A 59 -18.03 -1.84 -10.13
N ASP A 60 -19.10 -2.62 -10.03
CA ASP A 60 -19.62 -3.07 -8.73
C ASP A 60 -18.59 -3.93 -8.00
N LEU A 61 -17.90 -4.79 -8.72
CA LEU A 61 -16.84 -5.61 -8.14
C LEU A 61 -15.73 -4.74 -7.58
N TYR A 62 -15.22 -3.80 -8.37
CA TYR A 62 -14.13 -2.92 -7.92
C TYR A 62 -14.54 -2.09 -6.72
N ASN A 63 -15.77 -1.56 -6.71
CA ASN A 63 -16.26 -0.79 -5.58
C ASN A 63 -16.39 -1.63 -4.31
N SER A 64 -16.79 -2.88 -4.44
CA SER A 64 -16.88 -3.81 -3.32
C SER A 64 -15.49 -4.07 -2.73
N LEU A 65 -14.49 -4.26 -3.59
CA LEU A 65 -13.10 -4.46 -3.14
C LEU A 65 -12.54 -3.21 -2.48
N LEU A 66 -12.90 -2.02 -2.98
CA LEU A 66 -12.49 -0.76 -2.37
C LEU A 66 -12.97 -0.63 -0.93
N GLU A 67 -14.21 -1.01 -0.65
CA GLU A 67 -14.73 -0.98 0.72
C GLU A 67 -13.92 -1.88 1.65
N SER A 68 -13.61 -3.08 1.17
CA SER A 68 -12.83 -4.04 1.94
C SER A 68 -11.43 -3.51 2.25
N GLU A 69 -10.74 -2.97 1.24
CA GLU A 69 -9.39 -2.44 1.39
C GLU A 69 -9.35 -1.25 2.35
N ALA A 70 -10.36 -0.37 2.27
CA ALA A 70 -10.42 0.78 3.15
C ALA A 70 -10.52 0.37 4.62
N ARG A 71 -11.28 -0.69 4.90
CA ARG A 71 -11.41 -1.20 6.27
C ARG A 71 -10.07 -1.77 6.76
N HIS A 72 -9.36 -2.51 5.91
CA HIS A 72 -8.06 -3.10 6.27
C HIS A 72 -7.03 -2.01 6.56
N PHE A 73 -6.96 -1.00 5.73
CA PHE A 73 -6.02 0.10 5.94
C PHE A 73 -6.27 0.79 7.29
N GLY A 74 -7.54 1.06 7.60
CA GLY A 74 -7.91 1.70 8.86
C GLY A 74 -7.52 0.87 10.08
N ILE A 75 -7.66 -0.44 10.01
CA ILE A 75 -7.29 -1.35 11.09
C ILE A 75 -5.80 -1.26 11.40
N TYR A 76 -4.95 -1.34 10.40
CA TYR A 76 -3.50 -1.28 10.60
C TYR A 76 -3.06 0.04 11.21
N TRP A 77 -3.64 1.14 10.73
CA TRP A 77 -3.32 2.46 11.25
C TRP A 77 -3.73 2.59 12.72
N LYS A 78 -4.93 2.13 13.06
CA LYS A 78 -5.42 2.17 14.43
C LYS A 78 -4.57 1.31 15.36
N LEU A 79 -4.15 0.14 14.91
CA LEU A 79 -3.30 -0.74 15.70
C LEU A 79 -1.96 -0.06 15.99
N ALA A 80 -1.36 0.55 15.00
CA ALA A 80 -0.09 1.25 15.18
C ALA A 80 -0.25 2.40 16.19
N GLN A 81 -1.30 3.21 16.04
CA GLN A 81 -1.54 4.33 16.95
C GLN A 81 -1.86 3.91 18.38
N SER A 82 -2.49 2.75 18.55
CA SER A 82 -2.86 2.28 19.89
C SER A 82 -1.68 1.74 20.68
N LYS A 83 -0.62 1.30 20.00
CA LYS A 83 0.51 0.65 20.66
C LYS A 83 1.80 1.47 20.66
N PHE A 84 1.88 2.49 19.84
CA PHE A 84 3.10 3.26 19.66
C PHE A 84 2.82 4.76 19.76
N ASP A 85 3.86 5.51 20.12
CA ASP A 85 3.77 6.96 20.18
C ASP A 85 3.39 7.53 18.81
N LYS A 86 2.51 8.52 18.82
CA LYS A 86 2.00 9.11 17.60
C LYS A 86 3.09 9.72 16.73
N ASP A 87 4.00 10.48 17.35
CA ASP A 87 5.05 11.15 16.61
C ASP A 87 6.04 10.16 16.02
N GLU A 88 6.37 9.12 16.77
CA GLU A 88 7.24 8.03 16.29
C GLU A 88 6.59 7.31 15.11
N THR A 89 5.30 7.02 15.23
CA THR A 89 4.54 6.33 14.18
C THR A 89 4.52 7.15 12.89
N ILE A 90 4.23 8.44 12.99
CA ILE A 90 4.20 9.33 11.83
C ILE A 90 5.58 9.45 11.19
N LYS A 91 6.60 9.61 12.00
CA LYS A 91 7.96 9.71 11.51
C LYS A 91 8.36 8.46 10.72
N ARG A 92 8.08 7.30 11.31
CA ARG A 92 8.41 6.04 10.65
C ARG A 92 7.58 5.82 9.37
N LEU A 93 6.31 6.20 9.40
CA LEU A 93 5.47 6.12 8.21
C LEU A 93 6.06 6.95 7.06
N LYS A 94 6.52 8.16 7.34
CA LYS A 94 7.13 9.00 6.33
C LYS A 94 8.40 8.36 5.75
N GLU A 95 9.20 7.74 6.59
CA GLU A 95 10.40 7.05 6.13
C GLU A 95 10.06 5.88 5.21
N LEU A 96 9.05 5.10 5.57
CA LEU A 96 8.62 3.95 4.77
C LEU A 96 7.98 4.38 3.45
N VAL A 97 7.21 5.46 3.45
CA VAL A 97 6.62 6.00 2.22
C VAL A 97 7.71 6.45 1.26
N LYS A 98 8.78 7.04 1.80
CA LYS A 98 9.92 7.43 0.97
C LYS A 98 10.60 6.21 0.36
N LYS A 99 10.74 5.14 1.12
CA LYS A 99 11.28 3.89 0.61
C LYS A 99 10.39 3.29 -0.47
N GLU A 100 9.07 3.38 -0.27
CA GLU A 100 8.13 2.91 -1.27
C GLU A 100 8.29 3.68 -2.59
N GLU A 101 8.45 5.00 -2.50
CA GLU A 101 8.66 5.83 -3.69
C GLU A 101 9.91 5.39 -4.45
N GLU A 102 10.98 5.08 -3.74
CA GLU A 102 12.20 4.58 -4.36
C GLU A 102 11.98 3.26 -5.07
N ILE A 103 11.26 2.35 -4.43
CA ILE A 103 10.94 1.04 -5.01
C ILE A 103 10.11 1.20 -6.29
N LEU A 104 9.10 2.03 -6.25
CA LEU A 104 8.24 2.26 -7.40
C LEU A 104 8.99 2.93 -8.55
N SER A 105 9.90 3.85 -8.25
CA SER A 105 10.72 4.52 -9.26
C SER A 105 11.63 3.53 -9.98
N ASN A 106 12.17 2.56 -9.25
CA ASN A 106 13.04 1.55 -9.83
C ASN A 106 12.28 0.49 -10.64
N THR A 107 11.07 0.15 -10.16
CA THR A 107 10.26 -0.89 -10.80
C THR A 107 9.51 -0.36 -12.02
N PHE A 108 9.04 0.89 -11.93
CA PHE A 108 8.33 1.54 -13.02
C PHE A 108 9.01 2.87 -13.32
N PRO A 109 10.15 2.84 -14.02
CA PRO A 109 10.82 4.09 -14.36
C PRO A 109 9.90 4.92 -15.27
N LYS A 110 9.88 6.22 -15.01
CA LYS A 110 9.07 7.13 -15.82
C LYS A 110 9.52 7.10 -17.25
N PRO A 111 8.58 7.15 -18.21
CA PRO A 111 8.96 7.27 -19.61
C PRO A 111 9.84 8.51 -19.80
N ARG A 112 10.89 8.36 -20.55
CA ARG A 112 11.80 9.48 -20.81
C ARG A 112 11.26 10.28 -21.98
N VAL A 113 10.44 11.23 -21.65
CA VAL A 113 9.75 12.03 -22.67
C VAL A 113 10.73 12.87 -23.50
N HIS A 114 11.82 13.23 -22.88
CA HIS A 114 12.83 14.10 -23.45
C HIS A 114 14.08 13.39 -23.89
N SER A 115 14.06 12.13 -23.86
CA SER A 115 15.22 11.34 -24.26
C SER A 115 15.07 10.81 -25.64
#